data_dfbd038e091b4228024767c8cacad657
#
_entry.id   dfbd038e091b4228024767c8cacad657
#
_cell.length_a   1.000
_cell.length_b   1.000
_cell.length_c   1.000
_cell.angle_alpha   90.00
_cell.angle_beta   90.00
_cell.angle_gamma   90.00
#
_symmetry.space_group_name_H-M   'P 1'
#
loop_
_entity.id
_entity.type
_entity.pdbx_description
1 polymer ?
#
loop_
_entity_poly.entity_id
_entity_poly.type
_entity_poly.pdbx_seq_one_letter_code
_entity_poly.pdbx_strand_id
1 'polypeptide(L)'
;MTDFANLADGGSRLVAAVTTSVGALTDPLVVAIVPNGVAVAEPLADALDLPLEAAWLDREGEPRVTQVPAVDGRSAIVVDDGVETGTAAMLVGLALRDAGAARLILAVPVCPRQAEPGLARIYDEVVAIARPLARRDLRWHYTDFDSIDEAEARRRLDAR
;
A
#
# COMPACT_ATOMS: atom_id res chain seq x y z
N MET A 1 -2.53 -7.71 22.69
CA MET A 1 -1.40 -8.06 21.83
C MET A 1 -1.58 -7.43 20.46
N THR A 2 -0.58 -6.74 19.97
CA THR A 2 -0.59 -6.11 18.65
C THR A 2 -0.14 -7.09 17.58
N ASP A 3 -0.57 -6.86 16.34
CA ASP A 3 -0.24 -7.76 15.22
C ASP A 3 1.19 -7.53 14.70
N PHE A 4 1.68 -6.28 14.78
CA PHE A 4 2.95 -5.88 14.20
C PHE A 4 3.78 -5.06 15.20
N ALA A 5 5.10 -5.18 15.14
CA ALA A 5 6.00 -4.40 15.99
C ALA A 5 6.02 -2.91 15.58
N ASN A 6 6.11 -2.65 14.29
CA ASN A 6 6.14 -1.31 13.68
C ASN A 6 5.76 -1.38 12.20
N LEU A 7 5.81 -0.24 11.50
CA LEU A 7 5.45 -0.18 10.08
C LEU A 7 6.35 -1.07 9.21
N ALA A 8 7.64 -1.08 9.47
CA ALA A 8 8.58 -1.93 8.72
C ALA A 8 8.29 -3.43 8.93
N ASP A 9 7.93 -3.84 10.14
CA ASP A 9 7.53 -5.22 10.43
C ASP A 9 6.27 -5.61 9.63
N GLY A 10 5.29 -4.69 9.54
CA GLY A 10 4.12 -4.89 8.71
C GLY A 10 4.48 -5.17 7.25
N GLY A 11 5.39 -4.39 6.70
CA GLY A 11 5.88 -4.59 5.34
C GLY A 11 6.64 -5.89 5.14
N SER A 12 7.51 -6.23 6.10
CA SER A 12 8.29 -7.48 6.04
C SER A 12 7.40 -8.72 6.03
N ARG A 13 6.31 -8.68 6.76
CA ARG A 13 5.36 -9.81 6.81
C ARG A 13 4.54 -9.97 5.53
N LEU A 14 4.43 -8.93 4.72
CA LEU A 14 3.77 -9.02 3.42
C LEU A 14 4.59 -9.75 2.36
N VAL A 15 5.91 -9.86 2.54
CA VAL A 15 6.82 -10.43 1.53
C VAL A 15 6.37 -11.82 1.09
N ALA A 16 6.16 -12.73 2.02
CA ALA A 16 5.78 -14.11 1.70
C ALA A 16 4.44 -14.18 0.96
N ALA A 17 3.46 -13.38 1.39
CA ALA A 17 2.13 -13.36 0.80
C ALA A 17 2.13 -12.80 -0.64
N VAL A 18 2.95 -11.79 -0.90
CA VAL A 18 3.04 -11.15 -2.21
C VAL A 18 3.92 -11.95 -3.19
N THR A 19 4.94 -12.64 -2.68
CA THR A 19 5.90 -13.41 -3.50
C THR A 19 5.19 -14.43 -4.41
N THR A 20 4.11 -15.02 -3.96
CA THR A 20 3.35 -16.00 -4.75
C THR A 20 2.73 -15.39 -6.00
N SER A 21 2.46 -14.10 -6.01
CA SER A 21 1.82 -13.38 -7.12
C SER A 21 2.84 -12.73 -8.07
N VAL A 22 4.05 -12.42 -7.60
CA VAL A 22 5.02 -11.59 -8.34
C VAL A 22 5.45 -12.22 -9.67
N GLY A 23 5.62 -13.54 -9.71
CA GLY A 23 6.05 -14.25 -10.92
C GLY A 23 5.11 -14.13 -12.12
N ALA A 24 3.84 -13.80 -11.88
CA ALA A 24 2.82 -13.62 -12.91
C ALA A 24 2.64 -12.16 -13.33
N LEU A 25 3.41 -11.22 -12.76
CA LEU A 25 3.27 -9.80 -12.99
C LEU A 25 4.17 -9.32 -14.15
N THR A 26 3.68 -8.35 -14.90
CA THR A 26 4.41 -7.72 -16.00
C THR A 26 5.02 -6.42 -15.51
N ASP A 27 6.34 -6.31 -15.63
CA ASP A 27 7.12 -5.11 -15.29
C ASP A 27 6.67 -4.49 -13.95
N PRO A 28 6.71 -5.28 -12.85
CA PRO A 28 6.11 -4.85 -11.58
C PRO A 28 6.88 -3.73 -10.88
N LEU A 29 6.15 -2.88 -10.21
CA LEU A 29 6.71 -1.90 -9.27
C LEU A 29 5.85 -1.85 -8.01
N VAL A 30 6.45 -1.38 -6.93
CA VAL A 30 5.77 -1.10 -5.67
C VAL A 30 5.37 0.37 -5.66
N VAL A 31 4.11 0.66 -5.35
CA VAL A 31 3.59 2.03 -5.25
C VAL A 31 3.13 2.27 -3.82
N ALA A 32 3.86 3.11 -3.10
CA ALA A 32 3.52 3.45 -1.72
C ALA A 32 2.51 4.60 -1.69
N ILE A 33 1.47 4.46 -0.89
CA ILE A 33 0.57 5.57 -0.56
C ILE A 33 1.24 6.40 0.54
N VAL A 34 1.56 7.65 0.22
CA VAL A 34 2.28 8.51 1.16
C VAL A 34 1.37 9.01 2.30
N PRO A 35 1.92 9.30 3.50
CA PRO A 35 3.35 9.14 3.86
C PRO A 35 3.69 7.76 4.40
N ASN A 36 2.86 7.15 5.22
CA ASN A 36 3.18 5.93 6.00
C ASN A 36 3.40 4.70 5.12
N GLY A 37 2.76 4.64 3.97
CA GLY A 37 2.95 3.54 3.03
C GLY A 37 4.41 3.37 2.60
N VAL A 38 5.20 4.44 2.61
CA VAL A 38 6.64 4.36 2.28
C VAL A 38 7.39 3.48 3.28
N ALA A 39 7.15 3.65 4.58
CA ALA A 39 7.81 2.85 5.62
C ALA A 39 7.43 1.36 5.55
N VAL A 40 6.21 1.05 5.13
CA VAL A 40 5.75 -0.33 4.92
C VAL A 40 6.32 -0.89 3.61
N ALA A 41 6.36 -0.08 2.57
CA ALA A 41 6.76 -0.50 1.22
C ALA A 41 8.27 -0.77 1.08
N GLU A 42 9.11 -0.04 1.80
CA GLU A 42 10.57 -0.18 1.70
C GLU A 42 11.05 -1.62 1.91
N PRO A 43 10.73 -2.32 3.02
CA PRO A 43 11.18 -3.69 3.20
C PRO A 43 10.60 -4.65 2.15
N LEU A 44 9.37 -4.40 1.69
CA LEU A 44 8.75 -5.21 0.65
C LEU A 44 9.47 -5.05 -0.69
N ALA A 45 9.71 -3.82 -1.12
CA ALA A 45 10.38 -3.52 -2.38
C ALA A 45 11.82 -4.06 -2.38
N ASP A 46 12.53 -3.91 -1.27
CA ASP A 46 13.90 -4.42 -1.12
C ASP A 46 13.95 -5.94 -1.20
N ALA A 47 13.05 -6.63 -0.51
CA ALA A 47 13.00 -8.10 -0.50
C ALA A 47 12.63 -8.67 -1.88
N LEU A 48 11.79 -7.99 -2.64
CA LEU A 48 11.36 -8.41 -3.98
C LEU A 48 12.27 -7.88 -5.09
N ASP A 49 13.21 -7.03 -4.76
CA ASP A 49 14.09 -6.34 -5.73
C ASP A 49 13.28 -5.60 -6.79
N LEU A 50 12.30 -4.83 -6.34
CA LEU A 50 11.42 -4.04 -7.20
C LEU A 50 11.63 -2.54 -7.00
N PRO A 51 11.41 -1.73 -8.04
CA PRO A 51 11.40 -0.28 -7.86
C PRO A 51 10.26 0.15 -6.95
N LEU A 52 10.51 1.19 -6.19
CA LEU A 52 9.54 1.83 -5.29
C LEU A 52 9.26 3.24 -5.75
N GLU A 53 8.01 3.52 -6.03
CA GLU A 53 7.51 4.85 -6.34
C GLU A 53 6.32 5.18 -5.44
N ALA A 54 5.79 6.39 -5.53
CA ALA A 54 4.78 6.85 -4.61
C ALA A 54 3.54 7.40 -5.31
N ALA A 55 2.39 7.20 -4.66
CA ALA A 55 1.15 7.89 -4.97
C ALA A 55 0.93 8.99 -3.93
N TRP A 56 0.69 10.21 -4.39
CA TRP A 56 0.53 11.40 -3.56
C TRP A 56 -0.93 11.80 -3.50
N LEU A 57 -1.41 12.12 -2.31
CA LEU A 57 -2.77 12.57 -2.07
C LEU A 57 -2.77 13.91 -1.36
N ASP A 58 -3.71 14.76 -1.75
CA ASP A 58 -4.12 15.92 -0.96
C ASP A 58 -5.24 15.45 -0.03
N ARG A 59 -5.01 15.59 1.27
CA ARG A 59 -5.97 15.17 2.31
C ARG A 59 -6.69 16.36 2.95
N GLU A 60 -6.40 17.58 2.49
CA GLU A 60 -7.10 18.76 2.95
C GLU A 60 -8.45 18.83 2.25
N GLY A 61 -9.52 18.86 3.04
CA GLY A 61 -10.88 18.77 2.51
C GLY A 61 -11.22 17.38 2.01
N GLU A 62 -11.86 17.30 0.83
CA GLU A 62 -12.17 16.03 0.18
C GLU A 62 -10.89 15.40 -0.37
N PRO A 63 -10.53 14.17 0.05
CA PRO A 63 -9.29 13.53 -0.41
C PRO A 63 -9.25 13.37 -1.93
N ARG A 64 -8.09 13.64 -2.52
CA ARG A 64 -7.86 13.44 -3.95
C ARG A 64 -6.42 13.05 -4.23
N VAL A 65 -6.23 12.25 -5.27
CA VAL A 65 -4.89 11.88 -5.76
C VAL A 65 -4.35 13.04 -6.58
N THR A 66 -3.13 13.45 -6.28
CA THR A 66 -2.45 14.56 -6.99
C THR A 66 -1.39 14.06 -7.96
N GLN A 67 -0.79 12.89 -7.68
CA GLN A 67 0.25 12.34 -8.54
C GLN A 67 0.35 10.83 -8.35
N VAL A 68 0.48 10.09 -9.46
CA VAL A 68 0.82 8.66 -9.48
C VAL A 68 1.99 8.44 -10.43
N PRO A 69 2.75 7.33 -10.27
CA PRO A 69 3.84 7.01 -11.18
C PRO A 69 3.31 6.58 -12.55
N ALA A 70 4.21 6.56 -13.54
CA ALA A 70 3.92 6.01 -14.86
C ALA A 70 3.78 4.49 -14.76
N VAL A 71 2.59 3.97 -15.06
CA VAL A 71 2.25 2.54 -14.89
C VAL A 71 1.61 1.91 -16.12
N ASP A 72 1.60 2.61 -17.24
CA ASP A 72 0.95 2.11 -18.45
C ASP A 72 1.51 0.74 -18.88
N GLY A 73 0.64 -0.26 -18.93
CA GLY A 73 1.01 -1.64 -19.24
C GLY A 73 1.75 -2.39 -18.14
N ARG A 74 1.97 -1.76 -17.00
CA ARG A 74 2.72 -2.34 -15.86
C ARG A 74 1.79 -2.89 -14.79
N SER A 75 2.32 -3.79 -13.98
CA SER A 75 1.66 -4.27 -12.77
C SER A 75 2.11 -3.43 -11.58
N ALA A 76 1.18 -2.95 -10.76
CA ALA A 76 1.49 -2.17 -9.57
C ALA A 76 1.06 -2.90 -8.31
N ILE A 77 1.97 -2.97 -7.34
CA ILE A 77 1.70 -3.46 -5.98
C ILE A 77 1.55 -2.23 -5.10
N VAL A 78 0.32 -1.89 -4.75
CA VAL A 78 0.00 -0.70 -3.95
C VAL A 78 0.09 -1.06 -2.47
N VAL A 79 0.82 -0.26 -1.71
CA VAL A 79 1.12 -0.53 -0.30
C VAL A 79 0.76 0.68 0.56
N ASP A 80 0.14 0.42 1.70
CA ASP A 80 -0.14 1.42 2.72
C ASP A 80 0.04 0.79 4.11
N ASP A 81 -0.09 1.59 5.15
CA ASP A 81 0.03 1.15 6.56
C ASP A 81 -1.15 0.28 7.02
N GLY A 82 -2.21 0.26 6.26
CA GLY A 82 -3.42 -0.51 6.47
C GLY A 82 -4.61 0.21 5.89
N VAL A 83 -5.77 -0.42 6.05
CA VAL A 83 -7.06 0.12 5.60
C VAL A 83 -7.93 0.37 6.82
N GLU A 84 -8.49 1.55 6.91
CA GLU A 84 -9.60 1.85 7.84
C GLU A 84 -10.92 1.88 7.09
N THR A 85 -11.15 2.90 6.26
CA THR A 85 -12.35 3.02 5.42
C THR A 85 -12.13 2.51 3.99
N GLY A 86 -10.88 2.50 3.52
CA GLY A 86 -10.52 2.15 2.16
C GLY A 86 -10.50 3.33 1.20
N THR A 87 -10.79 4.54 1.64
CA THR A 87 -10.89 5.72 0.75
C THR A 87 -9.59 5.98 0.00
N ALA A 88 -8.45 6.04 0.69
CA ALA A 88 -7.15 6.29 0.04
C ALA A 88 -6.80 5.19 -0.95
N ALA A 89 -6.95 3.93 -0.57
CA ALA A 89 -6.67 2.80 -1.44
C ALA A 89 -7.59 2.78 -2.68
N MET A 90 -8.86 3.13 -2.52
CA MET A 90 -9.80 3.22 -3.65
C MET A 90 -9.39 4.31 -4.63
N LEU A 91 -9.08 5.51 -4.13
CA LEU A 91 -8.69 6.65 -4.97
C LEU A 91 -7.41 6.37 -5.74
N VAL A 92 -6.41 5.80 -5.08
CA VAL A 92 -5.13 5.45 -5.72
C VAL A 92 -5.33 4.34 -6.76
N GLY A 93 -6.09 3.31 -6.43
CA GLY A 93 -6.38 2.23 -7.36
C GLY A 93 -7.08 2.74 -8.63
N LEU A 94 -8.08 3.59 -8.50
CA LEU A 94 -8.77 4.20 -9.64
C LEU A 94 -7.82 5.06 -10.48
N ALA A 95 -6.98 5.86 -9.84
CA ALA A 95 -6.01 6.70 -10.55
C ALA A 95 -4.99 5.85 -11.34
N LEU A 96 -4.53 4.74 -10.77
CA LEU A 96 -3.61 3.84 -11.45
C LEU A 96 -4.28 3.10 -12.63
N ARG A 97 -5.55 2.73 -12.49
CA ARG A 97 -6.32 2.19 -13.63
C ARG A 97 -6.42 3.20 -14.75
N ASP A 98 -6.75 4.44 -14.44
CA ASP A 98 -6.83 5.53 -15.43
C ASP A 98 -5.47 5.78 -16.08
N ALA A 99 -4.37 5.58 -15.36
CA ALA A 99 -3.01 5.70 -15.87
C ALA A 99 -2.57 4.48 -16.70
N GLY A 100 -3.41 3.47 -16.86
CA GLY A 100 -3.16 2.33 -17.73
C GLY A 100 -2.52 1.12 -17.07
N ALA A 101 -2.53 1.01 -15.74
CA ALA A 101 -2.00 -0.17 -15.06
C ALA A 101 -2.67 -1.44 -15.58
N ALA A 102 -1.87 -2.43 -15.95
CA ALA A 102 -2.38 -3.70 -16.49
C ALA A 102 -2.92 -4.59 -15.38
N ARG A 103 -2.30 -4.57 -14.20
CA ARG A 103 -2.72 -5.34 -13.03
C ARG A 103 -2.46 -4.56 -11.77
N LEU A 104 -3.39 -4.64 -10.82
CA LEU A 104 -3.28 -3.97 -9.52
C LEU A 104 -3.42 -4.99 -8.39
N ILE A 105 -2.45 -4.98 -7.49
CA ILE A 105 -2.50 -5.72 -6.23
C ILE A 105 -2.45 -4.69 -5.10
N LEU A 106 -3.35 -4.81 -4.12
CA LEU A 106 -3.26 -4.07 -2.87
C LEU A 106 -2.61 -4.97 -1.83
N ALA A 107 -1.53 -4.52 -1.23
CA ALA A 107 -0.82 -5.24 -0.17
C ALA A 107 -0.74 -4.34 1.07
N VAL A 108 -1.46 -4.70 2.11
CA VAL A 108 -1.54 -3.95 3.36
C VAL A 108 -1.44 -4.87 4.56
N PRO A 109 -0.79 -4.45 5.66
CA PRO A 109 -0.74 -5.28 6.87
C PRO A 109 -2.12 -5.57 7.44
N VAL A 110 -3.03 -4.60 7.39
CA VAL A 110 -4.37 -4.70 7.98
C VAL A 110 -5.43 -4.28 6.96
N CYS A 111 -6.43 -5.13 6.76
CA CYS A 111 -7.63 -4.79 5.97
C CYS A 111 -8.87 -5.35 6.65
N PRO A 112 -9.76 -4.49 7.19
CA PRO A 112 -11.02 -4.97 7.76
C PRO A 112 -11.85 -5.70 6.73
N ARG A 113 -12.52 -6.77 7.13
CA ARG A 113 -13.33 -7.58 6.22
C ARG A 113 -14.42 -6.79 5.51
N GLN A 114 -14.96 -5.76 6.16
CA GLN A 114 -15.99 -4.89 5.56
C GLN A 114 -15.47 -4.08 4.37
N ALA A 115 -14.17 -3.75 4.34
CA ALA A 115 -13.59 -2.94 3.27
C ALA A 115 -13.22 -3.77 2.03
N GLU A 116 -12.97 -5.06 2.18
CA GLU A 116 -12.49 -5.91 1.08
C GLU A 116 -13.39 -5.94 -0.16
N PRO A 117 -14.73 -6.11 -0.04
CA PRO A 117 -15.56 -6.20 -1.24
C PRO A 117 -15.47 -4.97 -2.14
N GLY A 118 -15.42 -3.78 -1.58
CA GLY A 118 -15.25 -2.54 -2.35
C GLY A 118 -13.88 -2.44 -3.02
N LEU A 119 -12.84 -2.83 -2.31
CA LEU A 119 -11.47 -2.84 -2.83
C LEU A 119 -11.28 -3.89 -3.92
N ALA A 120 -11.91 -5.05 -3.79
CA ALA A 120 -11.83 -6.13 -4.77
C ALA A 120 -12.47 -5.77 -6.12
N ARG A 121 -13.27 -4.71 -6.18
CA ARG A 121 -13.82 -4.19 -7.44
C ARG A 121 -12.80 -3.38 -8.24
N ILE A 122 -11.77 -2.89 -7.56
CA ILE A 122 -10.73 -2.02 -8.14
C ILE A 122 -9.43 -2.80 -8.34
N TYR A 123 -9.03 -3.54 -7.32
CA TYR A 123 -7.81 -4.33 -7.32
C TYR A 123 -8.11 -5.76 -7.78
N ASP A 124 -7.20 -6.32 -8.57
CA ASP A 124 -7.28 -7.73 -9.00
C ASP A 124 -7.07 -8.69 -7.84
N GLU A 125 -6.30 -8.26 -6.82
CA GLU A 125 -6.02 -9.04 -5.63
C GLU A 125 -5.84 -8.09 -4.43
N VAL A 126 -6.37 -8.49 -3.27
CA VAL A 126 -6.15 -7.81 -1.99
C VAL A 126 -5.41 -8.76 -1.07
N VAL A 127 -4.18 -8.40 -0.71
CA VAL A 127 -3.32 -9.16 0.19
C VAL A 127 -3.28 -8.44 1.54
N ALA A 128 -3.62 -9.14 2.61
CA ALA A 128 -3.54 -8.61 3.97
C ALA A 128 -3.11 -9.71 4.95
N ILE A 129 -2.42 -9.31 6.00
CA ILE A 129 -1.99 -10.23 7.07
C ILE A 129 -3.10 -10.34 8.13
N ALA A 130 -3.61 -9.21 8.60
CA ALA A 130 -4.71 -9.15 9.56
C ALA A 130 -5.99 -8.68 8.88
N ARG A 131 -7.09 -9.44 9.07
CA ARG A 131 -8.40 -9.16 8.51
C ARG A 131 -9.44 -9.08 9.64
N PRO A 132 -9.42 -8.01 10.45
CA PRO A 132 -10.33 -7.90 11.59
C PRO A 132 -11.79 -7.82 11.13
N LEU A 133 -12.70 -8.32 11.97
CA LEU A 133 -14.14 -8.25 11.71
C LEU A 133 -14.66 -6.82 11.77
N ALA A 134 -14.08 -6.00 12.66
CA ALA A 134 -14.48 -4.62 12.84
C ALA A 134 -13.32 -3.69 12.56
N ARG A 135 -13.65 -2.55 11.97
CA ARG A 135 -12.69 -1.46 11.74
C ARG A 135 -12.23 -0.87 13.07
N ARG A 136 -10.93 -0.66 13.19
CA ARG A 136 -10.30 0.04 14.31
C ARG A 136 -9.28 1.04 13.80
N ASP A 137 -8.88 1.98 14.63
CA ASP A 137 -7.73 2.84 14.38
C ASP A 137 -6.50 1.95 14.10
N LEU A 138 -5.77 2.21 13.04
CA LEU A 138 -4.62 1.40 12.62
C LEU A 138 -3.56 1.28 13.71
N ARG A 139 -3.41 2.28 14.57
CA ARG A 139 -2.46 2.25 15.69
C ARG A 139 -2.67 1.07 16.64
N TRP A 140 -3.89 0.55 16.73
CA TRP A 140 -4.20 -0.62 17.55
C TRP A 140 -3.48 -1.89 17.10
N HIS A 141 -3.09 -1.96 15.84
CA HIS A 141 -2.45 -3.13 15.25
C HIS A 141 -0.92 -3.11 15.37
N TYR A 142 -0.34 -1.98 15.80
CA TYR A 142 1.11 -1.80 15.90
C TYR A 142 1.53 -1.53 17.34
N THR A 143 2.61 -2.19 17.78
CA THR A 143 3.22 -1.90 19.09
C THR A 143 3.77 -0.47 19.09
N ASP A 144 4.49 -0.10 18.03
CA ASP A 144 4.97 1.25 17.79
C ASP A 144 4.48 1.70 16.40
N PHE A 145 3.48 2.57 16.39
CA PHE A 145 3.01 3.18 15.16
C PHE A 145 3.92 4.37 14.81
N ASP A 146 5.09 4.03 14.31
CA ASP A 146 6.16 4.95 13.97
C ASP A 146 5.86 5.73 12.67
N SER A 147 4.77 6.48 12.69
CA SER A 147 4.32 7.28 11.55
C SER A 147 5.38 8.27 11.08
N ILE A 148 5.40 8.51 9.78
CA ILE A 148 6.29 9.50 9.15
C ILE A 148 5.45 10.58 8.49
N ASP A 149 6.03 11.76 8.28
CA ASP A 149 5.39 12.84 7.54
C ASP A 149 5.79 12.81 6.06
N GLU A 150 5.17 13.67 5.25
CA GLU A 150 5.45 13.75 3.82
C GLU A 150 6.92 14.11 3.54
N ALA A 151 7.53 14.97 4.35
CA ALA A 151 8.92 15.37 4.16
C ALA A 151 9.87 14.19 4.36
N GLU A 152 9.63 13.36 5.37
CA GLU A 152 10.41 12.15 5.59
C GLU A 152 10.16 11.11 4.50
N ALA A 153 8.92 10.93 4.06
CA ALA A 153 8.60 10.04 2.95
C ALA A 153 9.36 10.45 1.68
N ARG A 154 9.39 11.74 1.38
CA ARG A 154 10.12 12.27 0.22
C ARG A 154 11.61 12.03 0.34
N ARG A 155 12.20 12.28 1.52
CA ARG A 155 13.63 12.01 1.75
C ARG A 155 13.98 10.54 1.51
N ARG A 156 13.16 9.62 1.99
CA ARG A 156 13.38 8.17 1.83
C ARG A 156 13.29 7.74 0.37
N LEU A 157 12.30 8.26 -0.36
CA LEU A 157 12.14 7.96 -1.77
C LEU A 157 13.31 8.52 -2.60
N ASP A 158 13.77 9.73 -2.31
CA ASP A 158 14.88 10.37 -3.04
C ASP A 158 16.23 9.69 -2.78
N ALA A 159 16.36 8.99 -1.65
CA ALA A 159 17.59 8.27 -1.29
C ALA A 159 17.73 6.89 -1.96
N ARG A 160 16.73 6.44 -2.70
CA ARG A 160 16.70 5.11 -3.35
C ARG A 160 17.26 5.11 -4.76
#